data_8f3514184105e27411cb5917793d46f7
#
_entry.id   8f3514184105e27411cb5917793d46f7
#
_cell.length_a   1.000
_cell.length_b   1.000
_cell.length_c   1.000
_cell.angle_alpha   90.00
_cell.angle_beta   90.00
_cell.angle_gamma   90.00
#
_symmetry.space_group_name_H-M   'P 1'
#
loop_
_entity.id
_entity.type
_entity.pdbx_description
1 polymer ?
#
loop_
_entity_poly.entity_id
_entity_poly.type
_entity_poly.pdbx_seq_one_letter_code
_entity_poly.pdbx_strand_id
1 'polypeptide(L)'
;MTIHALGTPWASPGERQFSLPTSLLLKLALGEAPEHVPSIRDVTRGALAAAQCIDGGPVDRIVVAFAGRFLAVRPFSAVAGRWLSGQAHHGYDAVEQATGMARTLLLRVPAGTPIGALCDSLAQLASVESVTPNYVAMVPMDAPGRLAPVPPAARFAQDARALVRMADAHAIERGDSSVTVGLIDSGIARQHPEFAHAFRAGADTVRLEPGDLSPGVQLLSGHGHRGDFPEDRFVGHGMGCAGIIAAEGVAMPRGLGGDCRILPMRALAAARLPGNAHAVGLGAIADLDRALKLAVDLGAKVINMSFGTDDATIAANRPKPHADTIAYAAARGCILVAASGNNGSVTRYWPAAYPQVIAVGAVGDDGRPTPFSTRGPHVALCAPGERVLTSAIEAYQLATGTSFAAPFVAGAAALLVAYAQRRAYPLDGATARDLLVATARPFAPGAADGCGAGILDAAAALQALSGRIDAYEAAGDDGCAGKEGSADDG
;
A
#
# COMPACT_ATOMS: atom_id res chain seq x y z
N MET A 1 20.43 7.19 -7.05
CA MET A 1 20.00 7.95 -8.24
C MET A 1 18.59 8.44 -7.95
N THR A 2 18.37 9.74 -7.86
CA THR A 2 17.02 10.29 -7.68
C THR A 2 16.23 10.14 -8.97
N ILE A 3 14.90 10.09 -8.90
CA ILE A 3 13.99 10.08 -10.05
C ILE A 3 14.38 11.17 -11.07
N HIS A 4 14.87 12.31 -10.62
CA HIS A 4 15.41 13.39 -11.46
C HIS A 4 16.62 12.96 -12.31
N ALA A 5 17.48 12.10 -11.79
CA ALA A 5 18.66 11.63 -12.52
C ALA A 5 18.32 10.60 -13.61
N LEU A 6 17.11 10.04 -13.60
CA LEU A 6 16.64 9.11 -14.62
C LEU A 6 16.04 9.81 -15.85
N GLY A 7 16.06 11.15 -15.90
CA GLY A 7 15.49 11.88 -17.01
C GLY A 7 14.02 11.57 -17.23
N THR A 8 13.26 11.44 -16.14
CA THR A 8 11.83 11.13 -16.27
C THR A 8 11.12 12.25 -16.99
N PRO A 9 10.13 11.94 -17.81
CA PRO A 9 9.39 12.95 -18.55
C PRO A 9 8.56 13.88 -17.65
N TRP A 10 8.44 13.59 -16.37
CA TRP A 10 7.82 14.47 -15.37
C TRP A 10 8.83 15.40 -14.69
N ALA A 11 10.07 15.47 -15.14
CA ALA A 11 11.11 16.37 -14.60
C ALA A 11 10.90 17.84 -14.93
N SER A 12 9.67 18.29 -15.08
CA SER A 12 9.33 19.71 -15.22
C SER A 12 9.27 20.37 -13.84
N PRO A 13 9.71 21.63 -13.69
CA PRO A 13 9.60 22.34 -12.43
C PRO A 13 8.16 22.41 -11.91
N GLY A 14 7.97 22.30 -10.60
CA GLY A 14 6.68 22.45 -9.93
C GLY A 14 5.81 21.18 -9.93
N GLU A 15 4.52 21.36 -9.75
CA GLU A 15 3.56 20.28 -9.52
C GLU A 15 3.31 19.35 -10.71
N ARG A 16 3.74 19.72 -11.89
CA ARG A 16 3.68 18.83 -13.06
C ARG A 16 4.65 17.67 -12.98
N GLN A 17 5.64 17.80 -12.14
CA GLN A 17 6.61 16.76 -11.89
C GLN A 17 5.91 15.64 -11.09
N PHE A 18 5.90 14.42 -11.61
CA PHE A 18 5.31 13.24 -10.96
C PHE A 18 3.78 13.24 -10.77
N SER A 19 3.06 14.10 -11.48
CA SER A 19 1.61 14.08 -11.54
C SER A 19 1.11 13.83 -12.96
N LEU A 20 -0.09 13.26 -13.07
CA LEU A 20 -0.75 13.14 -14.37
C LEU A 20 -1.18 14.52 -14.88
N PRO A 21 -0.92 14.83 -16.16
CA PRO A 21 -1.27 16.12 -16.73
C PRO A 21 -2.78 16.29 -17.02
N THR A 22 -3.57 15.24 -16.82
CA THR A 22 -4.96 15.14 -17.24
C THR A 22 -5.94 14.91 -16.11
N SER A 23 -5.49 14.87 -14.83
CA SER A 23 -6.40 14.58 -13.73
C SER A 23 -5.97 15.15 -12.38
N LEU A 24 -6.96 15.35 -11.52
CA LEU A 24 -6.81 15.83 -10.16
C LEU A 24 -7.82 15.15 -9.24
N LEU A 25 -7.53 15.11 -7.95
CA LEU A 25 -8.42 14.65 -6.89
C LEU A 25 -8.99 15.87 -6.18
N LEU A 26 -10.32 15.94 -6.09
CA LEU A 26 -11.08 16.97 -5.40
C LEU A 26 -11.86 16.33 -4.26
N LYS A 27 -11.64 16.79 -3.04
CA LYS A 27 -12.42 16.40 -1.87
C LYS A 27 -13.30 17.57 -1.46
N LEU A 28 -14.59 17.35 -1.50
CA LEU A 28 -15.59 18.33 -1.08
C LEU A 28 -15.67 18.43 0.44
N ALA A 29 -16.13 19.56 0.95
CA ALA A 29 -16.39 19.75 2.36
C ALA A 29 -17.47 18.79 2.89
N LEU A 30 -17.49 18.57 4.20
CA LEU A 30 -18.49 17.70 4.82
C LEU A 30 -19.90 18.27 4.59
N GLY A 31 -20.80 17.43 4.13
CA GLY A 31 -22.15 17.82 3.73
C GLY A 31 -22.33 18.10 2.24
N GLU A 32 -21.24 18.29 1.52
CA GLU A 32 -21.24 18.43 0.05
C GLU A 32 -21.10 17.05 -0.60
N ALA A 33 -22.18 16.50 -1.11
CA ALA A 33 -22.16 15.19 -1.76
C ALA A 33 -22.97 15.20 -3.06
N PRO A 34 -22.34 15.42 -4.24
CA PRO A 34 -23.05 15.40 -5.52
C PRO A 34 -23.47 13.96 -5.85
N GLU A 35 -24.71 13.60 -5.51
CA GLU A 35 -25.22 12.24 -5.66
C GLU A 35 -25.30 11.77 -7.11
N HIS A 36 -25.41 12.69 -8.06
CA HIS A 36 -25.47 12.39 -9.50
C HIS A 36 -24.11 12.01 -10.10
N VAL A 37 -22.98 12.25 -9.39
CA VAL A 37 -21.67 11.84 -9.88
C VAL A 37 -21.50 10.33 -9.71
N PRO A 38 -21.34 9.56 -10.80
CA PRO A 38 -21.30 8.11 -10.75
C PRO A 38 -20.00 7.58 -10.16
N SER A 39 -20.03 6.33 -9.70
CA SER A 39 -18.80 5.62 -9.35
C SER A 39 -17.99 5.31 -10.61
N ILE A 40 -16.66 5.28 -10.47
CA ILE A 40 -15.76 4.85 -11.55
C ILE A 40 -16.09 3.42 -12.03
N ARG A 41 -16.61 2.57 -11.14
CA ARG A 41 -17.03 1.21 -11.45
C ARG A 41 -18.21 1.20 -12.44
N ASP A 42 -19.21 2.04 -12.20
CA ASP A 42 -20.40 2.10 -13.07
C ASP A 42 -20.04 2.66 -14.44
N VAL A 43 -19.15 3.65 -14.48
CA VAL A 43 -18.63 4.20 -15.74
C VAL A 43 -17.81 3.15 -16.50
N THR A 44 -16.92 2.42 -15.82
CA THR A 44 -16.09 1.38 -16.45
C THR A 44 -16.91 0.23 -17.04
N ARG A 45 -18.05 -0.09 -16.40
CA ARG A 45 -18.98 -1.14 -16.89
C ARG A 45 -19.93 -0.64 -17.96
N GLY A 46 -19.85 0.62 -18.32
CA GLY A 46 -20.76 1.24 -19.29
C GLY A 46 -22.20 1.42 -18.79
N ALA A 47 -22.42 1.27 -17.47
CA ALA A 47 -23.75 1.44 -16.87
C ALA A 47 -24.15 2.92 -16.79
N LEU A 48 -23.20 3.81 -16.54
CA LEU A 48 -23.40 5.25 -16.46
C LEU A 48 -22.30 6.00 -17.22
N ALA A 49 -22.61 7.21 -17.69
CA ALA A 49 -21.59 8.13 -18.21
C ALA A 49 -20.97 8.94 -17.05
N ALA A 50 -19.68 9.30 -17.17
CA ALA A 50 -19.05 10.22 -16.23
C ALA A 50 -19.77 11.58 -16.21
N ALA A 51 -19.87 12.19 -15.04
CA ALA A 51 -20.57 13.47 -14.89
C ALA A 51 -19.76 14.61 -15.53
N GLN A 52 -20.47 15.59 -16.08
CA GLN A 52 -19.89 16.82 -16.64
C GLN A 52 -20.25 18.06 -15.79
N CYS A 53 -20.81 17.83 -14.61
CA CYS A 53 -21.21 18.82 -13.64
C CYS A 53 -21.01 18.23 -12.24
N ILE A 54 -20.61 19.06 -11.26
CA ILE A 54 -20.43 18.67 -9.86
C ILE A 54 -21.44 19.39 -8.97
N ASP A 55 -21.42 20.74 -8.95
CA ASP A 55 -22.26 21.55 -8.09
C ASP A 55 -23.21 22.49 -8.86
N GLY A 56 -23.11 22.55 -10.19
CA GLY A 56 -23.81 23.54 -11.01
C GLY A 56 -23.42 24.99 -10.67
N GLY A 57 -22.37 25.17 -9.89
CA GLY A 57 -22.02 26.41 -9.21
C GLY A 57 -20.54 26.79 -9.30
N PRO A 58 -19.92 27.19 -8.17
CA PRO A 58 -18.54 27.71 -8.15
C PRO A 58 -17.49 26.70 -8.61
N VAL A 59 -17.60 25.42 -8.24
CA VAL A 59 -16.66 24.39 -8.64
C VAL A 59 -16.66 24.23 -10.15
N ASP A 60 -17.84 24.04 -10.75
CA ASP A 60 -17.97 23.88 -12.19
C ASP A 60 -17.48 25.08 -12.97
N ARG A 61 -17.79 26.32 -12.51
CA ARG A 61 -17.32 27.55 -13.17
C ARG A 61 -15.79 27.65 -13.18
N ILE A 62 -15.12 27.30 -12.06
CA ILE A 62 -13.66 27.34 -12.01
C ILE A 62 -13.09 26.26 -12.93
N VAL A 63 -13.55 25.00 -12.86
CA VAL A 63 -13.01 23.93 -13.70
C VAL A 63 -13.20 24.25 -15.18
N VAL A 64 -14.38 24.75 -15.59
CA VAL A 64 -14.66 25.13 -16.98
C VAL A 64 -13.78 26.33 -17.41
N ALA A 65 -13.56 27.31 -16.54
CA ALA A 65 -12.69 28.44 -16.88
C ALA A 65 -11.24 28.05 -17.18
N PHE A 66 -10.71 27.03 -16.49
CA PHE A 66 -9.34 26.54 -16.70
C PHE A 66 -9.22 25.47 -17.79
N ALA A 67 -10.21 24.58 -17.90
CA ALA A 67 -10.13 23.37 -18.70
C ALA A 67 -11.11 23.34 -19.90
N GLY A 68 -12.07 24.25 -19.95
CA GLY A 68 -13.14 24.28 -20.96
C GLY A 68 -14.18 23.18 -20.76
N ARG A 69 -13.78 21.99 -20.37
CA ARG A 69 -14.62 20.83 -20.07
C ARG A 69 -13.94 19.89 -19.10
N PHE A 70 -14.71 19.04 -18.44
CA PHE A 70 -14.18 17.99 -17.55
C PHE A 70 -15.14 16.80 -17.47
N LEU A 71 -14.62 15.72 -16.89
CA LEU A 71 -15.39 14.54 -16.49
C LEU A 71 -15.09 14.26 -15.01
N ALA A 72 -16.14 13.97 -14.24
CA ALA A 72 -16.03 13.66 -12.83
C ALA A 72 -16.59 12.26 -12.54
N VAL A 73 -15.89 11.52 -11.68
CA VAL A 73 -16.32 10.22 -11.15
C VAL A 73 -15.94 10.10 -9.67
N ARG A 74 -16.63 9.25 -8.93
CA ARG A 74 -16.20 8.83 -7.59
C ARG A 74 -15.19 7.70 -7.71
N PRO A 75 -13.97 7.85 -7.23
CA PRO A 75 -12.97 6.79 -7.29
C PRO A 75 -13.29 5.63 -6.33
N PHE A 76 -13.96 5.90 -5.22
CA PHE A 76 -14.28 4.91 -4.19
C PHE A 76 -15.71 4.40 -4.31
N SER A 77 -15.91 3.10 -4.07
CA SER A 77 -17.22 2.48 -3.94
C SER A 77 -17.55 2.26 -2.47
N ALA A 78 -18.81 2.43 -2.08
CA ALA A 78 -19.26 2.16 -0.72
C ALA A 78 -19.20 0.66 -0.38
N VAL A 79 -18.82 0.33 0.84
CA VAL A 79 -18.84 -1.07 1.33
C VAL A 79 -20.27 -1.62 1.33
N ALA A 80 -21.22 -0.87 1.87
CA ALA A 80 -22.61 -1.27 1.99
C ALA A 80 -23.41 -1.15 0.68
N GLY A 81 -22.96 -0.34 -0.27
CA GLY A 81 -23.67 -0.06 -1.54
C GLY A 81 -23.84 -1.25 -2.48
N ARG A 82 -23.32 -2.40 -2.11
CA ARG A 82 -23.50 -3.63 -2.88
C ARG A 82 -24.90 -4.22 -2.77
N TRP A 83 -25.69 -3.86 -1.76
CA TRP A 83 -26.90 -4.58 -1.38
C TRP A 83 -28.14 -3.69 -1.15
N LEU A 84 -27.98 -2.37 -1.09
CA LEU A 84 -29.06 -1.45 -0.80
C LEU A 84 -29.43 -0.66 -2.08
N SER A 85 -30.21 -1.27 -2.95
CA SER A 85 -30.84 -0.56 -4.06
C SER A 85 -31.85 0.44 -3.50
N GLY A 86 -31.68 1.72 -3.82
CA GLY A 86 -32.67 2.77 -3.56
C GLY A 86 -32.41 3.72 -2.41
N GLN A 87 -31.21 3.76 -1.82
CA GLN A 87 -30.89 4.75 -0.78
C GLN A 87 -30.06 5.93 -1.29
N ALA A 88 -30.45 7.14 -0.85
CA ALA A 88 -29.96 8.46 -1.27
C ALA A 88 -28.50 8.70 -0.90
N HIS A 89 -27.65 8.03 -0.38
CA HIS A 89 -26.26 8.32 -0.03
C HIS A 89 -25.24 7.32 -0.57
N HIS A 90 -25.52 6.66 -1.70
CA HIS A 90 -24.65 5.65 -2.28
C HIS A 90 -24.16 4.56 -1.30
N GLY A 91 -24.77 4.44 -0.13
CA GLY A 91 -24.49 3.41 0.86
C GLY A 91 -23.15 3.55 1.61
N TYR A 92 -22.53 4.71 1.62
CA TYR A 92 -21.32 4.95 2.43
C TYR A 92 -21.64 4.95 3.92
N ASP A 93 -20.84 4.24 4.71
CA ASP A 93 -20.98 4.19 6.15
C ASP A 93 -20.28 5.37 6.88
N ALA A 94 -20.40 5.41 8.22
CA ALA A 94 -19.87 6.51 9.01
C ALA A 94 -18.33 6.68 8.89
N VAL A 95 -17.57 5.58 8.75
CA VAL A 95 -16.11 5.64 8.59
C VAL A 95 -15.76 6.20 7.21
N GLU A 96 -16.44 5.73 6.15
CA GLU A 96 -16.26 6.25 4.79
C GLU A 96 -16.61 7.74 4.68
N GLN A 97 -17.65 8.19 5.39
CA GLN A 97 -18.02 9.60 5.47
C GLN A 97 -16.95 10.42 6.22
N ALA A 98 -16.53 9.97 7.39
CA ALA A 98 -15.57 10.67 8.25
C ALA A 98 -14.19 10.80 7.55
N THR A 99 -13.75 9.77 6.82
CA THR A 99 -12.46 9.76 6.12
C THR A 99 -12.50 10.37 4.73
N GLY A 100 -13.67 10.87 4.27
CA GLY A 100 -13.80 11.57 3.00
C GLY A 100 -13.98 10.67 1.78
N MET A 101 -14.05 9.34 1.93
CA MET A 101 -14.25 8.41 0.80
C MET A 101 -15.51 8.72 0.01
N ALA A 102 -16.58 9.15 0.69
CA ALA A 102 -17.89 9.45 0.08
C ALA A 102 -17.90 10.71 -0.79
N ARG A 103 -17.00 11.65 -0.53
CA ARG A 103 -17.01 13.03 -1.10
C ARG A 103 -15.73 13.37 -1.87
N THR A 104 -14.86 12.40 -2.11
CA THR A 104 -13.70 12.53 -3.00
C THR A 104 -14.11 12.23 -4.43
N LEU A 105 -13.73 13.10 -5.34
CA LEU A 105 -13.98 13.00 -6.78
C LEU A 105 -12.65 12.94 -7.53
N LEU A 106 -12.61 12.13 -8.58
CA LEU A 106 -11.54 12.16 -9.58
C LEU A 106 -12.05 12.94 -10.79
N LEU A 107 -11.39 14.04 -11.08
CA LEU A 107 -11.67 14.86 -12.24
C LEU A 107 -10.67 14.55 -13.35
N ARG A 108 -11.16 14.34 -14.57
CA ARG A 108 -10.37 14.30 -15.79
C ARG A 108 -10.59 15.57 -16.59
N VAL A 109 -9.48 16.18 -17.00
CA VAL A 109 -9.44 17.43 -17.75
C VAL A 109 -8.58 17.26 -19.01
N PRO A 110 -8.76 18.09 -20.04
CA PRO A 110 -7.90 18.03 -21.23
C PRO A 110 -6.43 18.23 -20.92
N ALA A 111 -5.57 17.61 -21.71
CA ALA A 111 -4.14 17.84 -21.67
C ALA A 111 -3.82 19.34 -21.92
N GLY A 112 -2.83 19.86 -21.19
CA GLY A 112 -2.48 21.29 -21.25
C GLY A 112 -3.22 22.17 -20.25
N THR A 113 -4.24 21.64 -19.52
CA THR A 113 -4.84 22.34 -18.39
C THR A 113 -3.77 22.67 -17.33
N PRO A 114 -3.68 23.90 -16.82
CA PRO A 114 -2.73 24.26 -15.78
C PRO A 114 -3.19 23.73 -14.42
N ILE A 115 -2.95 22.42 -14.16
CA ILE A 115 -3.45 21.67 -13.02
C ILE A 115 -3.14 22.36 -11.68
N GLY A 116 -1.91 22.85 -11.49
CA GLY A 116 -1.52 23.53 -10.25
C GLY A 116 -2.39 24.75 -9.96
N ALA A 117 -2.53 25.66 -10.95
CA ALA A 117 -3.35 26.86 -10.81
C ALA A 117 -4.85 26.54 -10.64
N LEU A 118 -5.33 25.50 -11.32
CA LEU A 118 -6.70 24.99 -11.13
C LEU A 118 -6.89 24.51 -9.69
N CYS A 119 -5.97 23.71 -9.15
CA CYS A 119 -6.02 23.26 -7.77
C CYS A 119 -5.98 24.44 -6.79
N ASP A 120 -5.13 25.45 -7.01
CA ASP A 120 -5.06 26.64 -6.16
C ASP A 120 -6.38 27.41 -6.13
N SER A 121 -7.03 27.54 -7.28
CA SER A 121 -8.31 28.24 -7.39
C SER A 121 -9.44 27.47 -6.72
N LEU A 122 -9.50 26.16 -6.88
CA LEU A 122 -10.50 25.30 -6.23
C LEU A 122 -10.32 25.28 -4.71
N ALA A 123 -9.09 25.30 -4.21
CA ALA A 123 -8.79 25.27 -2.77
C ALA A 123 -9.27 26.55 -2.03
N GLN A 124 -9.65 27.60 -2.73
CA GLN A 124 -10.23 28.83 -2.12
C GLN A 124 -11.73 28.70 -1.84
N LEU A 125 -12.39 27.69 -2.37
CA LEU A 125 -13.84 27.50 -2.17
C LEU A 125 -14.13 26.87 -0.79
N ALA A 126 -15.11 27.42 -0.06
CA ALA A 126 -15.56 26.87 1.20
C ALA A 126 -16.18 25.46 1.07
N SER A 127 -16.71 25.12 -0.12
CA SER A 127 -17.24 23.80 -0.45
C SER A 127 -16.15 22.76 -0.75
N VAL A 128 -14.87 23.15 -0.76
CA VAL A 128 -13.72 22.28 -1.04
C VAL A 128 -12.88 22.09 0.20
N GLU A 129 -12.75 20.88 0.69
CA GLU A 129 -11.87 20.54 1.84
C GLU A 129 -10.41 20.43 1.39
N SER A 130 -10.18 19.75 0.27
CA SER A 130 -8.83 19.64 -0.31
C SER A 130 -8.87 19.35 -1.80
N VAL A 131 -7.80 19.72 -2.49
CA VAL A 131 -7.59 19.40 -3.89
C VAL A 131 -6.12 19.16 -4.17
N THR A 132 -5.80 18.12 -4.94
CA THR A 132 -4.44 17.76 -5.32
C THR A 132 -4.37 17.35 -6.78
N PRO A 133 -3.23 17.58 -7.45
CA PRO A 133 -2.92 16.85 -8.66
C PRO A 133 -3.00 15.33 -8.40
N ASN A 134 -3.34 14.54 -9.41
CA ASN A 134 -3.24 13.10 -9.31
C ASN A 134 -1.76 12.70 -9.47
N TYR A 135 -1.03 12.65 -8.35
CA TYR A 135 0.39 12.33 -8.35
C TYR A 135 0.66 10.91 -8.86
N VAL A 136 1.91 10.66 -9.22
CA VAL A 136 2.38 9.34 -9.63
C VAL A 136 3.31 8.80 -8.56
N ALA A 137 3.00 7.60 -8.08
CA ALA A 137 3.90 6.79 -7.28
C ALA A 137 4.64 5.79 -8.18
N MET A 138 5.80 5.40 -7.75
CA MET A 138 6.63 4.42 -8.44
C MET A 138 7.11 3.35 -7.47
N VAL A 139 7.42 2.18 -8.02
CA VAL A 139 8.30 1.24 -7.31
C VAL A 139 9.65 1.92 -7.14
N PRO A 140 10.22 2.00 -5.93
CA PRO A 140 11.55 2.56 -5.73
C PRO A 140 12.60 1.83 -6.57
N MET A 141 13.22 2.53 -7.52
CA MET A 141 14.02 1.92 -8.60
C MET A 141 15.53 1.84 -8.33
N ASP A 142 16.00 2.49 -7.28
CA ASP A 142 17.41 2.90 -7.21
C ASP A 142 18.34 1.91 -6.50
N ALA A 143 17.89 0.68 -6.20
CA ALA A 143 18.76 -0.31 -5.58
C ALA A 143 19.54 -1.11 -6.65
N PRO A 144 20.88 -1.11 -6.62
CA PRO A 144 21.70 -1.89 -7.55
C PRO A 144 21.41 -3.39 -7.46
N GLY A 145 21.36 -4.09 -8.59
CA GLY A 145 21.14 -5.53 -8.62
C GLY A 145 19.75 -5.99 -8.20
N ARG A 146 18.77 -5.14 -8.36
CA ARG A 146 17.40 -5.25 -7.88
C ARG A 146 16.70 -6.58 -8.20
N LEU A 147 16.87 -7.11 -9.40
CA LEU A 147 16.24 -8.33 -9.87
C LEU A 147 17.29 -9.16 -10.65
N ALA A 148 17.90 -10.14 -9.99
CA ALA A 148 18.88 -11.02 -10.60
C ALA A 148 18.34 -12.46 -10.60
N PRO A 149 18.24 -13.15 -11.75
CA PRO A 149 17.82 -14.55 -11.82
C PRO A 149 18.68 -15.47 -10.97
N VAL A 150 18.08 -16.47 -10.32
CA VAL A 150 18.77 -17.41 -9.42
C VAL A 150 18.68 -18.84 -9.96
N PRO A 151 19.81 -19.48 -10.23
CA PRO A 151 19.85 -20.89 -10.58
C PRO A 151 19.30 -21.78 -9.45
N PRO A 152 18.70 -22.95 -9.76
CA PRO A 152 18.14 -23.84 -8.75
C PRO A 152 19.11 -24.22 -7.64
N ALA A 153 20.36 -24.50 -7.96
CA ALA A 153 21.40 -24.91 -7.00
C ALA A 153 21.76 -23.83 -5.97
N ALA A 154 21.48 -22.54 -6.25
CA ALA A 154 21.83 -21.43 -5.35
C ALA A 154 20.64 -20.93 -4.51
N ARG A 155 19.44 -21.50 -4.67
CA ARG A 155 18.20 -20.95 -4.07
C ARG A 155 18.14 -21.07 -2.56
N PHE A 156 18.88 -21.96 -1.95
CA PHE A 156 18.91 -22.15 -0.50
C PHE A 156 20.27 -21.75 0.13
N ALA A 157 21.18 -21.20 -0.65
CA ALA A 157 22.52 -20.83 -0.18
C ALA A 157 22.55 -19.55 0.68
N GLN A 158 21.55 -18.69 0.54
CA GLN A 158 21.38 -17.46 1.33
C GLN A 158 19.94 -17.39 1.82
N ASP A 159 19.76 -17.37 3.14
CA ASP A 159 18.43 -17.31 3.73
C ASP A 159 18.26 -16.08 4.62
N ALA A 160 17.77 -15.00 4.01
CA ALA A 160 17.38 -13.78 4.70
C ALA A 160 16.32 -14.02 5.80
N ARG A 161 15.62 -15.15 5.76
CA ARG A 161 14.56 -15.52 6.72
C ARG A 161 15.12 -15.88 8.08
N ALA A 162 16.35 -16.40 8.12
CA ALA A 162 17.05 -16.66 9.39
C ALA A 162 17.29 -15.36 10.17
N LEU A 163 17.56 -14.26 9.47
CA LEU A 163 17.81 -12.96 10.10
C LEU A 163 16.56 -12.43 10.84
N VAL A 164 15.36 -12.81 10.45
CA VAL A 164 14.10 -12.43 11.11
C VAL A 164 13.54 -13.54 12.00
N ARG A 165 14.32 -14.60 12.27
CA ARG A 165 13.96 -15.76 13.09
C ARG A 165 12.67 -16.46 12.65
N MET A 166 12.51 -16.63 11.34
CA MET A 166 11.29 -17.22 10.76
C MET A 166 11.02 -18.64 11.28
N ALA A 167 12.05 -19.49 11.41
CA ALA A 167 11.86 -20.86 11.88
C ALA A 167 11.29 -20.91 13.31
N ASP A 168 11.79 -20.04 14.20
CA ASP A 168 11.27 -19.92 15.57
C ASP A 168 9.86 -19.33 15.58
N ALA A 169 9.58 -18.36 14.73
CA ALA A 169 8.24 -17.78 14.59
C ALA A 169 7.23 -18.84 14.10
N HIS A 170 7.59 -19.63 13.09
CA HIS A 170 6.74 -20.72 12.59
C HIS A 170 6.58 -21.89 13.57
N ALA A 171 7.46 -22.06 14.56
CA ALA A 171 7.26 -22.99 15.65
C ALA A 171 6.14 -22.54 16.62
N ILE A 172 5.88 -21.23 16.71
CA ILE A 172 4.80 -20.65 17.53
C ILE A 172 3.51 -20.55 16.71
N GLU A 173 3.60 -19.97 15.50
CA GLU A 173 2.46 -19.70 14.62
C GLU A 173 2.86 -19.87 13.16
N ARG A 174 2.13 -20.72 12.43
CA ARG A 174 2.39 -21.01 11.00
C ARG A 174 1.56 -20.20 10.04
N GLY A 175 0.73 -19.30 10.56
CA GLY A 175 -0.26 -18.54 9.80
C GLY A 175 -1.59 -19.31 9.64
N ASP A 176 -2.58 -18.59 9.13
CA ASP A 176 -3.92 -19.12 8.90
C ASP A 176 -4.48 -18.62 7.57
N SER A 177 -5.11 -19.51 6.79
CA SER A 177 -5.67 -19.18 5.48
C SER A 177 -6.86 -18.21 5.52
N SER A 178 -7.44 -17.97 6.70
CA SER A 178 -8.45 -16.93 6.93
C SER A 178 -7.82 -15.53 7.00
N VAL A 179 -6.54 -15.43 7.39
CA VAL A 179 -5.81 -14.17 7.43
C VAL A 179 -5.35 -13.78 6.03
N THR A 180 -5.67 -12.56 5.65
CA THR A 180 -5.38 -12.06 4.30
C THR A 180 -4.48 -10.83 4.36
N VAL A 181 -3.38 -10.87 3.61
CA VAL A 181 -2.50 -9.73 3.33
C VAL A 181 -2.90 -9.13 1.99
N GLY A 182 -3.33 -7.87 1.98
CA GLY A 182 -3.54 -7.08 0.76
C GLY A 182 -2.18 -6.66 0.20
N LEU A 183 -1.83 -7.16 -0.97
CA LEU A 183 -0.60 -6.79 -1.68
C LEU A 183 -0.96 -5.79 -2.78
N ILE A 184 -0.67 -4.49 -2.54
CA ILE A 184 -0.91 -3.42 -3.52
C ILE A 184 0.38 -3.20 -4.29
N ASP A 185 0.42 -3.65 -5.56
CA ASP A 185 1.65 -3.71 -6.33
C ASP A 185 1.40 -3.77 -7.85
N SER A 186 2.39 -4.23 -8.61
CA SER A 186 2.32 -4.43 -10.07
C SER A 186 1.43 -5.60 -10.51
N GLY A 187 0.97 -6.42 -9.57
CA GLY A 187 0.19 -7.63 -9.85
C GLY A 187 1.00 -8.92 -9.63
N ILE A 188 0.45 -10.04 -10.09
CA ILE A 188 0.99 -11.38 -9.88
C ILE A 188 1.00 -12.20 -11.16
N ALA A 189 1.80 -13.30 -11.18
CA ALA A 189 1.71 -14.38 -12.13
C ALA A 189 1.02 -15.59 -11.45
N ARG A 190 -0.20 -15.90 -11.89
CA ARG A 190 -1.07 -16.89 -11.22
C ARG A 190 -0.50 -18.31 -11.18
N GLN A 191 0.24 -18.69 -12.21
CA GLN A 191 0.68 -20.09 -12.42
C GLN A 191 2.07 -20.41 -11.85
N HIS A 192 2.60 -19.52 -10.99
CA HIS A 192 3.91 -19.77 -10.39
C HIS A 192 3.80 -20.88 -9.33
N PRO A 193 4.70 -21.87 -9.31
CA PRO A 193 4.60 -23.07 -8.46
C PRO A 193 4.59 -22.80 -6.95
N GLU A 194 5.13 -21.66 -6.52
CA GLU A 194 5.16 -21.26 -5.11
C GLU A 194 3.81 -20.77 -4.57
N PHE A 195 2.74 -20.71 -5.38
CA PHE A 195 1.47 -20.07 -5.00
C PHE A 195 0.23 -20.88 -5.41
N ALA A 196 0.29 -22.21 -5.29
CA ALA A 196 -0.84 -23.08 -5.65
C ALA A 196 -2.11 -22.70 -4.83
N HIS A 197 -1.95 -22.31 -3.57
CA HIS A 197 -3.04 -22.02 -2.63
C HIS A 197 -2.96 -20.63 -2.00
N ALA A 198 -1.88 -19.88 -2.20
CA ALA A 198 -1.61 -18.64 -1.49
C ALA A 198 -2.46 -17.44 -1.94
N PHE A 199 -2.95 -17.43 -3.20
CA PHE A 199 -3.69 -16.28 -3.72
C PHE A 199 -5.20 -16.39 -3.55
N ARG A 200 -5.82 -15.29 -3.08
CA ARG A 200 -7.25 -15.02 -3.22
C ARG A 200 -7.55 -14.33 -4.54
N ALA A 201 -8.83 -14.27 -4.91
CA ALA A 201 -9.26 -13.44 -6.03
C ALA A 201 -8.98 -11.98 -5.72
N GLY A 202 -8.12 -11.35 -6.49
CA GLY A 202 -7.74 -9.94 -6.39
C GLY A 202 -8.45 -9.06 -7.40
N ALA A 203 -7.90 -7.86 -7.62
CA ALA A 203 -8.47 -6.90 -8.56
C ALA A 203 -7.38 -6.07 -9.27
N ASP A 204 -7.74 -5.56 -10.45
CA ASP A 204 -6.96 -4.59 -11.21
C ASP A 204 -7.63 -3.20 -11.09
N THR A 205 -6.90 -2.24 -10.52
CA THR A 205 -7.38 -0.87 -10.37
C THR A 205 -6.71 0.12 -11.32
N VAL A 206 -5.75 -0.31 -12.12
CA VAL A 206 -5.02 0.55 -13.06
C VAL A 206 -5.95 1.18 -14.07
N ARG A 207 -5.85 2.51 -14.23
CA ARG A 207 -6.61 3.31 -15.19
C ARG A 207 -5.72 4.18 -16.09
N LEU A 208 -4.40 3.99 -16.00
CA LEU A 208 -3.46 4.72 -16.86
C LEU A 208 -3.65 4.38 -18.33
N GLU A 209 -3.70 5.40 -19.16
CA GLU A 209 -3.76 5.33 -20.60
C GLU A 209 -2.51 5.98 -21.21
N PRO A 210 -2.14 5.68 -22.46
CA PRO A 210 -0.96 6.30 -23.10
C PRO A 210 -0.97 7.83 -23.08
N GLY A 211 -2.14 8.45 -23.20
CA GLY A 211 -2.32 9.91 -23.15
C GLY A 211 -2.11 10.55 -21.77
N ASP A 212 -2.06 9.76 -20.72
CA ASP A 212 -1.80 10.24 -19.36
C ASP A 212 -0.29 10.39 -19.08
N LEU A 213 0.55 9.84 -19.93
CA LEU A 213 1.99 9.79 -19.72
C LEU A 213 2.72 10.85 -20.52
N SER A 214 3.86 11.29 -20.00
CA SER A 214 4.71 12.24 -20.68
C SER A 214 5.37 11.64 -21.93
N PRO A 215 5.75 12.46 -22.93
CA PRO A 215 6.40 11.97 -24.14
C PRO A 215 7.63 11.11 -23.85
N GLY A 216 7.75 9.98 -24.55
CA GLY A 216 8.86 9.04 -24.42
C GLY A 216 8.66 7.93 -23.40
N VAL A 217 7.65 7.98 -22.54
CA VAL A 217 7.28 6.85 -21.68
C VAL A 217 6.40 5.87 -22.47
N GLN A 218 6.82 4.62 -22.51
CA GLN A 218 6.06 3.56 -23.17
C GLN A 218 5.24 2.80 -22.12
N LEU A 219 3.91 2.89 -22.19
CA LEU A 219 3.01 2.08 -21.38
C LEU A 219 2.96 0.65 -21.95
N LEU A 220 3.34 -0.33 -21.16
CA LEU A 220 3.35 -1.75 -21.53
C LEU A 220 2.06 -2.47 -21.10
N SER A 221 1.49 -2.05 -19.96
CA SER A 221 0.22 -2.58 -19.47
C SER A 221 -0.54 -1.50 -18.70
N GLY A 222 -1.50 -0.89 -19.37
CA GLY A 222 -2.39 0.13 -18.81
C GLY A 222 -3.77 -0.42 -18.45
N HIS A 223 -4.75 0.45 -18.55
CA HIS A 223 -6.16 0.14 -18.32
C HIS A 223 -6.66 -0.99 -19.21
N GLY A 224 -7.43 -1.90 -18.64
CA GLY A 224 -8.10 -2.99 -19.38
C GLY A 224 -7.18 -4.06 -19.94
N HIS A 225 -5.92 -4.10 -19.52
CA HIS A 225 -4.91 -5.01 -20.08
C HIS A 225 -5.31 -6.50 -20.04
N ARG A 226 -5.99 -6.95 -18.98
CA ARG A 226 -6.44 -8.34 -18.79
C ARG A 226 -7.78 -8.42 -18.04
N GLY A 227 -8.65 -7.45 -18.27
CA GLY A 227 -9.89 -7.34 -17.50
C GLY A 227 -9.63 -6.97 -16.05
N ASP A 228 -10.39 -7.56 -15.14
CA ASP A 228 -10.29 -7.25 -13.70
C ASP A 228 -9.23 -8.11 -12.96
N PHE A 229 -8.51 -9.01 -13.65
CA PHE A 229 -7.53 -9.87 -13.02
C PHE A 229 -6.19 -9.13 -12.81
N PRO A 230 -5.57 -9.21 -11.61
CA PRO A 230 -4.35 -8.47 -11.27
C PRO A 230 -3.07 -9.12 -11.84
N GLU A 231 -3.01 -9.33 -13.16
CA GLU A 231 -1.89 -10.00 -13.81
C GLU A 231 -0.71 -9.07 -14.08
N ASP A 232 0.50 -9.49 -13.70
CA ASP A 232 1.77 -8.85 -14.06
C ASP A 232 2.57 -9.77 -15.00
N ARG A 233 3.00 -9.22 -16.15
CA ARG A 233 3.85 -9.90 -17.13
C ARG A 233 5.15 -9.19 -17.42
N PHE A 234 5.40 -8.04 -16.80
CA PHE A 234 6.48 -7.16 -17.24
C PHE A 234 7.39 -6.71 -16.10
N VAL A 235 6.87 -6.47 -14.91
CA VAL A 235 7.60 -5.85 -13.80
C VAL A 235 8.17 -6.89 -12.84
N GLY A 236 7.36 -7.88 -12.43
CA GLY A 236 7.74 -8.94 -11.49
C GLY A 236 7.94 -8.47 -10.04
N HIS A 237 7.70 -7.20 -9.75
CA HIS A 237 7.91 -6.65 -8.41
C HIS A 237 6.90 -7.20 -7.41
N GLY A 238 5.61 -7.22 -7.74
CA GLY A 238 4.57 -7.81 -6.90
C GLY A 238 4.79 -9.30 -6.63
N MET A 239 5.32 -10.05 -7.61
CA MET A 239 5.72 -11.44 -7.40
C MET A 239 6.84 -11.57 -6.36
N GLY A 240 7.85 -10.69 -6.42
CA GLY A 240 8.92 -10.67 -5.44
C GLY A 240 8.41 -10.41 -4.01
N CYS A 241 7.52 -9.45 -3.84
CA CYS A 241 6.87 -9.18 -2.57
C CYS A 241 6.02 -10.36 -2.10
N ALA A 242 5.24 -10.97 -3.00
CA ALA A 242 4.42 -12.15 -2.71
C ALA A 242 5.24 -13.34 -2.20
N GLY A 243 6.40 -13.60 -2.80
CA GLY A 243 7.29 -14.70 -2.38
C GLY A 243 7.83 -14.56 -0.96
N ILE A 244 8.10 -13.35 -0.53
CA ILE A 244 8.54 -13.06 0.84
C ILE A 244 7.38 -13.24 1.83
N ILE A 245 6.15 -12.88 1.46
CA ILE A 245 4.98 -13.00 2.32
C ILE A 245 4.53 -14.47 2.44
N ALA A 246 4.28 -15.17 1.31
CA ALA A 246 3.53 -16.41 1.32
C ALA A 246 3.95 -17.45 0.27
N ALA A 247 5.22 -17.51 -0.13
CA ALA A 247 5.71 -18.64 -0.92
C ALA A 247 5.52 -19.95 -0.16
N GLU A 248 5.09 -21.01 -0.86
CA GLU A 248 4.79 -22.32 -0.25
C GLU A 248 6.03 -23.16 0.04
N GLY A 249 7.21 -22.74 -0.45
CA GLY A 249 8.47 -23.43 -0.19
C GLY A 249 8.74 -24.60 -1.10
N VAL A 250 8.28 -24.55 -2.37
CA VAL A 250 8.46 -25.62 -3.37
C VAL A 250 9.89 -25.67 -3.87
N ALA A 251 10.43 -24.53 -4.29
CA ALA A 251 11.78 -24.45 -4.86
C ALA A 251 12.57 -23.21 -4.36
N MET A 252 12.08 -22.56 -3.34
CA MET A 252 12.74 -21.49 -2.57
C MET A 252 12.27 -21.59 -1.10
N PRO A 253 12.94 -20.92 -0.13
CA PRO A 253 12.45 -20.89 1.23
C PRO A 253 11.03 -20.29 1.33
N ARG A 254 10.23 -20.83 2.25
CA ARG A 254 8.86 -20.41 2.49
C ARG A 254 8.75 -18.91 2.81
N GLY A 255 7.60 -18.31 2.55
CA GLY A 255 7.28 -16.94 2.97
C GLY A 255 7.05 -16.85 4.48
N LEU A 256 7.37 -15.68 5.07
CA LEU A 256 7.27 -15.48 6.53
C LEU A 256 5.82 -15.56 7.03
N GLY A 257 4.83 -15.10 6.26
CA GLY A 257 3.42 -15.17 6.62
C GLY A 257 2.82 -16.59 6.61
N GLY A 258 3.62 -17.60 6.22
CA GLY A 258 3.24 -19.01 6.31
C GLY A 258 2.01 -19.36 5.50
N ASP A 259 0.96 -19.85 6.18
CA ASP A 259 -0.31 -20.27 5.56
C ASP A 259 -1.30 -19.11 5.33
N CYS A 260 -0.94 -17.85 5.66
CA CYS A 260 -1.75 -16.68 5.35
C CYS A 260 -1.86 -16.48 3.83
N ARG A 261 -2.99 -15.91 3.40
CA ARG A 261 -3.26 -15.70 1.98
C ARG A 261 -2.96 -14.27 1.54
N ILE A 262 -2.65 -14.11 0.26
CA ILE A 262 -2.47 -12.82 -0.39
C ILE A 262 -3.72 -12.47 -1.18
N LEU A 263 -4.21 -11.24 -1.02
CA LEU A 263 -5.17 -10.59 -1.89
C LEU A 263 -4.38 -9.66 -2.83
N PRO A 264 -4.10 -10.08 -4.08
CA PRO A 264 -3.31 -9.28 -4.99
C PRO A 264 -4.15 -8.14 -5.57
N MET A 265 -3.63 -6.93 -5.48
CA MET A 265 -4.24 -5.72 -6.01
C MET A 265 -3.25 -5.09 -7.00
N ARG A 266 -3.54 -5.21 -8.30
CA ARG A 266 -2.74 -4.53 -9.31
C ARG A 266 -3.15 -3.07 -9.37
N ALA A 267 -2.24 -2.18 -8.95
CA ALA A 267 -2.43 -0.74 -8.94
C ALA A 267 -1.26 0.01 -9.61
N LEU A 268 -0.20 -0.72 -9.96
CA LEU A 268 0.94 -0.22 -10.70
C LEU A 268 0.91 -0.79 -12.12
N ALA A 269 0.81 0.10 -13.10
CA ALA A 269 0.97 -0.23 -14.51
C ALA A 269 2.44 -0.54 -14.82
N ALA A 270 2.68 -1.38 -15.81
CA ALA A 270 4.03 -1.54 -16.34
C ALA A 270 4.33 -0.46 -17.38
N ALA A 271 5.44 0.23 -17.22
CA ALA A 271 5.92 1.20 -18.18
C ALA A 271 7.42 1.09 -18.41
N ARG A 272 7.89 1.54 -19.57
CA ARG A 272 9.32 1.68 -19.88
C ARG A 272 9.65 3.15 -19.97
N LEU A 273 10.58 3.59 -19.11
CA LEU A 273 11.07 4.96 -19.12
C LEU A 273 12.14 5.16 -20.19
N PRO A 274 12.31 6.39 -20.73
CA PRO A 274 13.38 6.69 -21.66
C PRO A 274 14.76 6.33 -21.08
N GLY A 275 15.56 5.61 -21.87
CA GLY A 275 16.89 5.14 -21.47
C GLY A 275 16.90 3.98 -20.46
N ASN A 276 15.76 3.43 -20.08
CA ASN A 276 15.68 2.28 -19.20
C ASN A 276 15.32 1.00 -19.97
N ALA A 277 16.16 -0.03 -19.85
CA ALA A 277 15.91 -1.32 -20.50
C ALA A 277 14.80 -2.14 -19.86
N HIS A 278 14.54 -1.93 -18.55
CA HIS A 278 13.59 -2.72 -17.77
C HIS A 278 12.27 -1.98 -17.58
N ALA A 279 11.20 -2.74 -17.49
CA ALA A 279 9.89 -2.21 -17.09
C ALA A 279 9.90 -1.80 -15.61
N VAL A 280 9.13 -0.77 -15.32
CA VAL A 280 8.92 -0.24 -13.97
C VAL A 280 7.44 -0.18 -13.66
N GLY A 281 7.09 -0.28 -12.38
CA GLY A 281 5.74 -0.08 -11.90
C GLY A 281 5.45 1.40 -11.70
N LEU A 282 4.41 1.92 -12.35
CA LEU A 282 3.88 3.28 -12.18
C LEU A 282 2.43 3.23 -11.75
N GLY A 283 2.03 3.99 -10.73
CA GLY A 283 0.64 4.08 -10.28
C GLY A 283 0.19 5.51 -10.07
N ALA A 284 -0.98 5.85 -10.59
CA ALA A 284 -1.68 7.06 -10.19
C ALA A 284 -2.18 6.92 -8.75
N ILE A 285 -2.12 7.99 -7.94
CA ILE A 285 -2.59 7.95 -6.55
C ILE A 285 -4.05 7.49 -6.47
N ALA A 286 -4.90 7.94 -7.36
CA ALA A 286 -6.30 7.51 -7.40
C ALA A 286 -6.46 6.00 -7.58
N ASP A 287 -5.59 5.34 -8.36
CA ASP A 287 -5.63 3.89 -8.60
C ASP A 287 -5.09 3.11 -7.39
N LEU A 288 -4.03 3.61 -6.76
CA LEU A 288 -3.44 3.06 -5.54
C LEU A 288 -4.40 3.16 -4.36
N ASP A 289 -5.04 4.31 -4.18
CA ASP A 289 -6.02 4.54 -3.12
C ASP A 289 -7.27 3.67 -3.29
N ARG A 290 -7.72 3.47 -4.53
CA ARG A 290 -8.80 2.52 -4.83
C ARG A 290 -8.42 1.10 -4.50
N ALA A 291 -7.20 0.68 -4.84
CA ALA A 291 -6.68 -0.65 -4.51
C ALA A 291 -6.63 -0.86 -2.99
N LEU A 292 -6.13 0.14 -2.25
CA LEU A 292 -6.04 0.10 -0.80
C LEU A 292 -7.43 -0.04 -0.18
N LYS A 293 -8.35 0.87 -0.52
CA LYS A 293 -9.73 0.80 0.00
C LYS A 293 -10.38 -0.54 -0.34
N LEU A 294 -10.26 -0.99 -1.58
CA LEU A 294 -10.87 -2.26 -2.00
C LEU A 294 -10.27 -3.47 -1.28
N ALA A 295 -8.96 -3.48 -1.01
CA ALA A 295 -8.32 -4.54 -0.23
C ALA A 295 -8.88 -4.61 1.20
N VAL A 296 -9.06 -3.46 1.86
CA VAL A 296 -9.69 -3.35 3.17
C VAL A 296 -11.14 -3.87 3.13
N ASP A 297 -11.93 -3.43 2.15
CA ASP A 297 -13.33 -3.82 1.95
C ASP A 297 -13.50 -5.33 1.67
N LEU A 298 -12.48 -5.96 1.08
CA LEU A 298 -12.43 -7.40 0.85
C LEU A 298 -11.88 -8.21 2.03
N GLY A 299 -11.60 -7.54 3.16
CA GLY A 299 -11.26 -8.16 4.44
C GLY A 299 -9.77 -8.38 4.67
N ALA A 300 -8.88 -7.72 3.93
CA ALA A 300 -7.46 -7.75 4.26
C ALA A 300 -7.23 -7.15 5.65
N LYS A 301 -6.42 -7.82 6.46
CA LYS A 301 -6.06 -7.40 7.83
C LYS A 301 -4.69 -6.73 7.87
N VAL A 302 -3.84 -7.06 6.94
CA VAL A 302 -2.52 -6.46 6.77
C VAL A 302 -2.45 -5.93 5.34
N ILE A 303 -1.89 -4.75 5.13
CA ILE A 303 -1.69 -4.16 3.80
C ILE A 303 -0.20 -3.92 3.59
N ASN A 304 0.35 -4.49 2.51
CA ASN A 304 1.72 -4.23 2.07
C ASN A 304 1.73 -3.21 0.91
N MET A 305 2.49 -2.14 1.09
CA MET A 305 2.63 -1.02 0.15
C MET A 305 4.11 -0.81 -0.17
N SER A 306 4.61 -1.56 -1.15
CA SER A 306 6.02 -1.49 -1.58
C SER A 306 6.25 -0.44 -2.69
N PHE A 307 5.60 0.71 -2.57
CA PHE A 307 5.68 1.86 -3.46
C PHE A 307 5.71 3.17 -2.66
N GLY A 308 5.98 4.28 -3.33
CA GLY A 308 5.89 5.58 -2.67
C GLY A 308 6.09 6.77 -3.59
N THR A 309 5.74 7.94 -3.05
CA THR A 309 5.98 9.26 -3.64
C THR A 309 6.94 10.02 -2.72
N ASP A 310 8.04 10.51 -3.28
CA ASP A 310 9.03 11.32 -2.52
C ASP A 310 8.42 12.67 -2.14
N ASP A 311 8.52 13.05 -0.88
CA ASP A 311 8.01 14.31 -0.36
C ASP A 311 8.57 15.54 -1.10
N ALA A 312 9.81 15.44 -1.57
CA ALA A 312 10.45 16.51 -2.36
C ALA A 312 9.75 16.77 -3.71
N THR A 313 8.90 15.84 -4.18
CA THR A 313 8.17 15.98 -5.44
C THR A 313 6.76 16.54 -5.26
N ILE A 314 6.34 16.79 -4.02
CA ILE A 314 5.03 17.30 -3.67
C ILE A 314 5.17 18.75 -3.25
N ALA A 315 4.35 19.63 -3.81
CA ALA A 315 4.35 21.04 -3.41
C ALA A 315 4.02 21.19 -1.92
N ALA A 316 4.71 22.10 -1.23
CA ALA A 316 4.62 22.27 0.22
C ALA A 316 3.20 22.60 0.71
N ASN A 317 2.41 23.29 -0.12
CA ASN A 317 1.04 23.71 0.15
C ASN A 317 -0.03 22.67 -0.25
N ARG A 318 0.39 21.47 -0.72
CA ARG A 318 -0.54 20.41 -1.11
C ARG A 318 -0.68 19.34 -0.05
N PRO A 319 -1.88 18.75 0.09
CA PRO A 319 -2.08 17.56 0.90
C PRO A 319 -1.14 16.42 0.46
N LYS A 320 -0.67 15.63 1.40
CA LYS A 320 0.16 14.47 1.10
C LYS A 320 -0.72 13.33 0.54
N PRO A 321 -0.21 12.55 -0.44
CA PRO A 321 -0.98 11.48 -1.06
C PRO A 321 -1.36 10.39 -0.05
N HIS A 322 -2.46 9.70 -0.30
CA HIS A 322 -2.97 8.55 0.47
C HIS A 322 -3.54 8.87 1.86
N ALA A 323 -3.57 10.14 2.33
CA ALA A 323 -3.97 10.48 3.70
C ALA A 323 -5.32 9.88 4.12
N ASP A 324 -6.33 10.05 3.28
CA ASP A 324 -7.69 9.62 3.57
C ASP A 324 -7.84 8.09 3.58
N THR A 325 -7.19 7.41 2.63
CA THR A 325 -7.21 5.95 2.54
C THR A 325 -6.40 5.27 3.64
N ILE A 326 -5.31 5.88 4.07
CA ILE A 326 -4.55 5.42 5.26
C ILE A 326 -5.41 5.59 6.52
N ALA A 327 -6.07 6.75 6.70
CA ALA A 327 -7.00 6.97 7.81
C ALA A 327 -8.17 5.97 7.80
N TYR A 328 -8.74 5.70 6.62
CA TYR A 328 -9.79 4.71 6.43
C TYR A 328 -9.33 3.30 6.83
N ALA A 329 -8.20 2.84 6.31
CA ALA A 329 -7.67 1.51 6.61
C ALA A 329 -7.31 1.33 8.09
N ALA A 330 -6.72 2.35 8.72
CA ALA A 330 -6.43 2.37 10.14
C ALA A 330 -7.72 2.32 10.99
N ALA A 331 -8.75 3.09 10.64
CA ALA A 331 -10.06 3.06 11.30
C ALA A 331 -10.79 1.71 11.16
N ARG A 332 -10.44 0.91 10.12
CA ARG A 332 -10.91 -0.48 9.94
C ARG A 332 -10.05 -1.51 10.68
N GLY A 333 -9.05 -1.07 11.42
CA GLY A 333 -8.17 -1.93 12.22
C GLY A 333 -7.11 -2.68 11.39
N CYS A 334 -6.80 -2.23 10.17
CA CYS A 334 -5.75 -2.83 9.36
C CYS A 334 -4.36 -2.46 9.86
N ILE A 335 -3.42 -3.40 9.77
CA ILE A 335 -1.99 -3.17 9.97
C ILE A 335 -1.41 -2.72 8.63
N LEU A 336 -0.84 -1.52 8.60
CA LEU A 336 -0.34 -0.89 7.38
C LEU A 336 1.18 -0.92 7.37
N VAL A 337 1.76 -1.50 6.33
CA VAL A 337 3.22 -1.66 6.17
C VAL A 337 3.65 -1.03 4.84
N ALA A 338 4.70 -0.22 4.85
CA ALA A 338 5.22 0.39 3.64
C ALA A 338 6.76 0.46 3.61
N ALA A 339 7.31 0.42 2.40
CA ALA A 339 8.73 0.63 2.15
C ALA A 339 9.15 2.08 2.42
N SER A 340 10.26 2.29 3.13
CA SER A 340 10.73 3.64 3.50
C SER A 340 11.32 4.44 2.33
N GLY A 341 11.70 3.77 1.22
CA GLY A 341 12.36 4.36 0.06
C GLY A 341 13.82 3.92 -0.11
N ASN A 342 14.42 4.18 -1.29
CA ASN A 342 15.73 3.65 -1.66
C ASN A 342 16.73 4.74 -2.11
N ASN A 343 16.60 5.97 -1.63
CA ASN A 343 17.51 7.06 -2.03
C ASN A 343 18.68 7.31 -1.08
N GLY A 344 18.78 6.55 0.03
CA GLY A 344 19.88 6.63 1.00
C GLY A 344 19.91 7.93 1.81
N SER A 345 18.92 8.80 1.66
CA SER A 345 18.90 10.11 2.31
C SER A 345 17.91 10.16 3.49
N VAL A 346 17.97 11.25 4.24
CA VAL A 346 16.98 11.56 5.28
C VAL A 346 15.85 12.34 4.64
N THR A 347 14.81 11.63 4.23
CA THR A 347 13.63 12.19 3.58
C THR A 347 12.39 11.39 3.93
N ARG A 348 11.21 11.82 3.46
CA ARG A 348 9.95 11.12 3.64
C ARG A 348 9.46 10.57 2.32
N TYR A 349 8.92 9.35 2.37
CA TYR A 349 8.14 8.76 1.29
C TYR A 349 6.71 8.51 1.79
N TRP A 350 5.74 8.85 0.98
CA TRP A 350 4.33 8.62 1.28
C TRP A 350 3.84 7.39 0.50
N PRO A 351 3.17 6.43 1.21
CA PRO A 351 2.50 6.52 2.51
C PRO A 351 3.37 6.16 3.73
N ALA A 352 4.62 5.73 3.59
CA ALA A 352 5.45 5.25 4.70
C ALA A 352 5.59 6.27 5.86
N ALA A 353 5.56 7.58 5.55
CA ALA A 353 5.75 8.64 6.55
C ALA A 353 4.51 8.93 7.41
N TYR A 354 3.37 8.27 7.19
CA TYR A 354 2.21 8.42 8.07
C TYR A 354 2.40 7.68 9.39
N PRO A 355 1.97 8.27 10.53
CA PRO A 355 2.11 7.63 11.85
C PRO A 355 1.42 6.26 11.98
N GLN A 356 0.34 6.05 11.20
CA GLN A 356 -0.42 4.80 11.17
C GLN A 356 0.29 3.70 10.39
N VAL A 357 1.35 4.02 9.65
CA VAL A 357 2.05 3.09 8.77
C VAL A 357 3.36 2.63 9.43
N ILE A 358 3.64 1.35 9.36
CA ILE A 358 4.93 0.78 9.75
C ILE A 358 5.89 0.98 8.57
N ALA A 359 6.72 2.01 8.66
CA ALA A 359 7.74 2.29 7.65
C ALA A 359 8.93 1.35 7.84
N VAL A 360 9.31 0.63 6.79
CA VAL A 360 10.31 -0.43 6.85
C VAL A 360 11.54 -0.05 6.03
N GLY A 361 12.70 0.04 6.70
CA GLY A 361 14.01 0.16 6.09
C GLY A 361 14.61 -1.20 5.72
N ALA A 362 15.73 -1.19 5.00
CA ALA A 362 16.43 -2.39 4.55
C ALA A 362 17.74 -2.63 5.31
N VAL A 363 17.99 -3.89 5.66
CA VAL A 363 19.33 -4.37 6.12
C VAL A 363 19.88 -5.37 5.12
N GLY A 364 21.22 -5.47 5.08
CA GLY A 364 21.95 -6.55 4.43
C GLY A 364 21.98 -7.83 5.27
N ASP A 365 22.64 -8.86 4.75
CA ASP A 365 22.85 -10.14 5.43
C ASP A 365 23.76 -10.03 6.67
N ASP A 366 24.56 -8.97 6.75
CA ASP A 366 25.40 -8.62 7.90
C ASP A 366 24.63 -7.93 9.05
N GLY A 367 23.32 -7.71 8.89
CA GLY A 367 22.47 -7.03 9.87
C GLY A 367 22.70 -5.53 9.99
N ARG A 368 23.32 -4.89 8.99
CA ARG A 368 23.50 -3.44 8.93
C ARG A 368 22.50 -2.81 7.98
N PRO A 369 21.99 -1.60 8.32
CA PRO A 369 21.19 -0.82 7.36
C PRO A 369 21.95 -0.60 6.06
N THR A 370 21.28 -0.86 4.93
CA THR A 370 21.88 -0.70 3.60
C THR A 370 22.07 0.78 3.27
N PRO A 371 23.12 1.14 2.49
CA PRO A 371 23.38 2.54 2.12
C PRO A 371 22.24 3.19 1.34
N PHE A 372 21.45 2.42 0.59
CA PHE A 372 20.32 2.93 -0.18
C PHE A 372 19.05 3.13 0.66
N SER A 373 18.94 2.51 1.83
CA SER A 373 17.74 2.63 2.66
C SER A 373 17.47 4.08 3.05
N THR A 374 16.30 4.58 2.74
CA THR A 374 15.86 5.91 3.18
C THR A 374 15.68 5.91 4.69
N ARG A 375 16.16 6.97 5.33
CA ARG A 375 16.22 7.14 6.78
C ARG A 375 15.34 8.28 7.26
N GLY A 376 15.03 8.30 8.53
CA GLY A 376 14.32 9.38 9.18
C GLY A 376 13.55 8.93 10.41
N PRO A 377 12.98 9.86 11.19
CA PRO A 377 12.27 9.55 12.43
C PRO A 377 10.97 8.76 12.22
N HIS A 378 10.48 8.67 10.99
CA HIS A 378 9.29 7.90 10.61
C HIS A 378 9.59 6.42 10.39
N VAL A 379 10.84 6.04 10.14
CA VAL A 379 11.21 4.63 9.96
C VAL A 379 11.02 3.89 11.28
N ALA A 380 10.22 2.85 11.28
CA ALA A 380 9.84 2.11 12.48
C ALA A 380 10.88 1.04 12.84
N LEU A 381 11.27 0.24 11.86
CA LEU A 381 12.26 -0.83 11.97
C LEU A 381 12.80 -1.19 10.58
N CYS A 382 13.79 -2.07 10.54
CA CYS A 382 14.30 -2.63 9.30
C CYS A 382 14.05 -4.14 9.19
N ALA A 383 14.12 -4.65 7.95
CA ALA A 383 14.08 -6.07 7.65
C ALA A 383 15.05 -6.37 6.48
N PRO A 384 15.36 -7.64 6.17
CA PRO A 384 16.23 -7.99 5.05
C PRO A 384 15.74 -7.40 3.73
N GLY A 385 16.58 -6.63 3.05
CA GLY A 385 16.20 -5.95 1.80
C GLY A 385 17.34 -5.90 0.77
N GLU A 386 18.42 -6.64 0.98
CA GLU A 386 19.52 -6.75 0.04
C GLU A 386 19.68 -8.18 -0.43
N ARG A 387 19.62 -8.39 -1.75
CA ARG A 387 19.77 -9.71 -2.40
C ARG A 387 18.87 -10.81 -1.82
N VAL A 388 17.65 -10.45 -1.47
CA VAL A 388 16.65 -11.37 -0.91
C VAL A 388 16.19 -12.35 -1.98
N LEU A 389 16.33 -13.64 -1.73
CA LEU A 389 15.78 -14.67 -2.61
C LEU A 389 14.25 -14.67 -2.54
N THR A 390 13.62 -14.53 -3.72
CA THR A 390 12.16 -14.50 -3.85
C THR A 390 11.71 -14.95 -5.23
N SER A 391 10.38 -15.05 -5.44
CA SER A 391 9.79 -15.40 -6.73
C SER A 391 9.91 -14.25 -7.75
N ALA A 392 9.97 -14.61 -9.01
CA ALA A 392 9.83 -13.75 -10.18
C ALA A 392 8.53 -14.12 -10.93
N ILE A 393 8.30 -13.57 -12.12
CA ILE A 393 7.10 -13.90 -12.92
C ILE A 393 7.08 -15.40 -13.29
N GLU A 394 8.17 -15.92 -13.82
CA GLU A 394 8.28 -17.32 -14.29
C GLU A 394 9.34 -18.13 -13.54
N ALA A 395 10.15 -17.50 -12.69
CA ALA A 395 11.31 -18.08 -12.06
C ALA A 395 11.56 -17.50 -10.66
N TYR A 396 12.82 -17.44 -10.26
CA TYR A 396 13.27 -16.94 -8.95
C TYR A 396 14.34 -15.87 -9.16
N GLN A 397 14.42 -14.93 -8.20
CA GLN A 397 15.29 -13.78 -8.29
C GLN A 397 15.91 -13.41 -6.93
N LEU A 398 17.06 -12.76 -6.98
CA LEU A 398 17.59 -11.97 -5.87
C LEU A 398 17.07 -10.54 -6.02
N ALA A 399 16.33 -10.09 -5.04
CA ALA A 399 15.68 -8.78 -5.07
C ALA A 399 16.30 -7.84 -4.03
N THR A 400 16.51 -6.58 -4.40
CA THR A 400 17.13 -5.57 -3.53
C THR A 400 16.24 -4.32 -3.47
N GLY A 401 16.00 -3.81 -2.27
CA GLY A 401 15.21 -2.61 -1.98
C GLY A 401 14.41 -2.73 -0.70
N THR A 402 14.03 -1.60 -0.12
CA THR A 402 13.09 -1.54 1.01
C THR A 402 11.73 -2.14 0.66
N SER A 403 11.40 -2.20 -0.63
CA SER A 403 10.22 -2.90 -1.17
C SER A 403 10.21 -4.39 -0.86
N PHE A 404 11.36 -5.01 -0.64
CA PHE A 404 11.50 -6.43 -0.29
C PHE A 404 11.76 -6.63 1.22
N ALA A 405 12.04 -5.57 1.94
CA ALA A 405 12.05 -5.55 3.40
C ALA A 405 10.64 -5.45 4.00
N ALA A 406 9.78 -4.58 3.45
CA ALA A 406 8.41 -4.39 3.91
C ALA A 406 7.58 -5.70 3.94
N PRO A 407 7.65 -6.59 2.94
CA PRO A 407 6.92 -7.87 2.95
C PRO A 407 7.28 -8.80 4.11
N PHE A 408 8.51 -8.76 4.65
CA PHE A 408 8.85 -9.51 5.87
C PHE A 408 8.03 -8.99 7.06
N VAL A 409 7.93 -7.68 7.22
CA VAL A 409 7.13 -7.09 8.30
C VAL A 409 5.63 -7.37 8.10
N ALA A 410 5.14 -7.34 6.85
CA ALA A 410 3.77 -7.70 6.54
C ALA A 410 3.48 -9.19 6.84
N GLY A 411 4.42 -10.08 6.54
CA GLY A 411 4.34 -11.51 6.89
C GLY A 411 4.31 -11.73 8.41
N ALA A 412 5.20 -11.06 9.16
CA ALA A 412 5.21 -11.12 10.62
C ALA A 412 3.89 -10.58 11.21
N ALA A 413 3.40 -9.45 10.70
CA ALA A 413 2.10 -8.89 11.10
C ALA A 413 0.94 -9.87 10.83
N ALA A 414 0.99 -10.61 9.71
CA ALA A 414 -0.01 -11.63 9.41
C ALA A 414 0.02 -12.80 10.41
N LEU A 415 1.21 -13.21 10.85
CA LEU A 415 1.34 -14.21 11.92
C LEU A 415 0.78 -13.71 13.26
N LEU A 416 1.03 -12.42 13.61
CA LEU A 416 0.43 -11.82 14.81
C LEU A 416 -1.10 -11.83 14.74
N VAL A 417 -1.67 -11.49 13.58
CA VAL A 417 -3.13 -11.53 13.36
C VAL A 417 -3.66 -12.98 13.49
N ALA A 418 -2.99 -13.96 12.89
CA ALA A 418 -3.39 -15.36 12.97
C ALA A 418 -3.38 -15.87 14.42
N TYR A 419 -2.30 -15.56 15.15
CA TYR A 419 -2.17 -15.94 16.56
C TYR A 419 -3.24 -15.28 17.44
N ALA A 420 -3.47 -13.97 17.27
CA ALA A 420 -4.48 -13.22 18.01
C ALA A 420 -5.90 -13.72 17.73
N GLN A 421 -6.25 -14.00 16.47
CA GLN A 421 -7.56 -14.56 16.09
C GLN A 421 -7.81 -15.92 16.72
N ARG A 422 -6.81 -16.80 16.78
CA ARG A 422 -6.90 -18.12 17.42
C ARG A 422 -7.17 -18.03 18.91
N ARG A 423 -6.69 -16.98 19.57
CA ARG A 423 -6.87 -16.70 21.00
C ARG A 423 -8.02 -15.70 21.24
N ALA A 424 -8.84 -15.37 20.23
CA ALA A 424 -9.94 -14.39 20.30
C ALA A 424 -9.51 -13.00 20.88
N TYR A 425 -8.24 -12.63 20.67
CA TYR A 425 -7.69 -11.36 21.16
C TYR A 425 -7.89 -10.24 20.11
N PRO A 426 -8.40 -9.06 20.51
CA PRO A 426 -8.63 -7.94 19.60
C PRO A 426 -7.33 -7.18 19.29
N LEU A 427 -6.54 -7.71 18.35
CA LEU A 427 -5.30 -7.06 17.89
C LEU A 427 -5.63 -5.95 16.90
N ASP A 428 -5.23 -4.73 17.21
CA ASP A 428 -5.27 -3.59 16.29
C ASP A 428 -3.90 -3.23 15.68
N GLY A 429 -3.91 -2.31 14.70
CA GLY A 429 -2.70 -1.92 13.98
C GLY A 429 -1.66 -1.21 14.87
N ALA A 430 -2.08 -0.44 15.85
CA ALA A 430 -1.19 0.26 16.77
C ALA A 430 -0.47 -0.73 17.69
N THR A 431 -1.22 -1.64 18.30
CA THR A 431 -0.66 -2.71 19.15
C THR A 431 0.30 -3.61 18.38
N ALA A 432 -0.04 -4.00 17.15
CA ALA A 432 0.83 -4.80 16.30
C ALA A 432 2.14 -4.05 15.98
N ARG A 433 2.06 -2.75 15.65
CA ARG A 433 3.23 -1.90 15.42
C ARG A 433 4.11 -1.83 16.67
N ASP A 434 3.53 -1.57 17.83
CA ASP A 434 4.27 -1.45 19.09
C ASP A 434 5.00 -2.75 19.44
N LEU A 435 4.36 -3.90 19.25
CA LEU A 435 4.98 -5.22 19.43
C LEU A 435 6.19 -5.42 18.50
N LEU A 436 6.01 -5.18 17.20
CA LEU A 436 7.05 -5.34 16.20
C LEU A 436 8.25 -4.41 16.45
N VAL A 437 7.98 -3.17 16.87
CA VAL A 437 9.02 -2.17 17.16
C VAL A 437 9.74 -2.47 18.48
N ALA A 438 8.99 -2.80 19.55
CA ALA A 438 9.57 -3.05 20.88
C ALA A 438 10.42 -4.32 20.94
N THR A 439 10.16 -5.29 20.06
CA THR A 439 10.89 -6.57 20.01
C THR A 439 11.97 -6.61 18.93
N ALA A 440 12.15 -5.52 18.18
CA ALA A 440 13.19 -5.43 17.15
C ALA A 440 14.59 -5.63 17.77
N ARG A 441 15.41 -6.43 17.11
CA ARG A 441 16.79 -6.69 17.57
C ARG A 441 17.72 -5.53 17.21
N PRO A 442 18.66 -5.17 18.06
CA PRO A 442 19.66 -4.14 17.75
C PRO A 442 20.38 -4.40 16.42
N PHE A 443 20.70 -3.34 15.71
CA PHE A 443 21.60 -3.41 14.56
C PHE A 443 23.03 -3.82 14.96
N ALA A 444 23.80 -4.32 14.00
CA ALA A 444 25.23 -4.46 14.16
C ALA A 444 25.89 -3.09 14.47
N PRO A 445 26.99 -3.03 15.22
CA PRO A 445 27.66 -1.79 15.60
C PRO A 445 27.98 -0.88 14.39
N GLY A 446 27.79 0.44 14.56
CA GLY A 446 28.04 1.43 13.50
C GLY A 446 26.88 1.65 12.55
N ALA A 447 25.66 1.24 12.91
CA ALA A 447 24.46 1.58 12.15
C ALA A 447 24.23 3.11 12.12
N ALA A 448 23.73 3.61 10.98
CA ALA A 448 23.42 5.02 10.84
C ALA A 448 22.12 5.37 11.59
N ASP A 449 22.03 6.60 12.08
CA ASP A 449 20.82 7.12 12.72
C ASP A 449 19.63 7.18 11.76
N GLY A 450 18.43 7.08 12.31
CA GLY A 450 17.18 7.20 11.56
C GLY A 450 16.76 5.92 10.81
N CYS A 451 17.29 4.76 11.21
CA CYS A 451 16.93 3.44 10.65
C CYS A 451 15.85 2.70 11.47
N GLY A 452 15.24 3.37 12.44
CA GLY A 452 14.22 2.77 13.32
C GLY A 452 14.81 2.01 14.52
N ALA A 453 13.96 1.19 15.16
CA ALA A 453 14.30 0.54 16.43
C ALA A 453 15.31 -0.61 16.31
N GLY A 454 15.44 -1.23 15.13
CA GLY A 454 16.29 -2.40 14.93
C GLY A 454 15.80 -3.28 13.77
N ILE A 455 16.24 -4.54 13.80
CA ILE A 455 15.86 -5.55 12.80
C ILE A 455 14.67 -6.34 13.30
N LEU A 456 13.68 -6.58 12.44
CA LEU A 456 12.52 -7.44 12.71
C LEU A 456 12.92 -8.75 13.39
N ASP A 457 12.29 -9.06 14.52
CA ASP A 457 12.32 -10.36 15.18
C ASP A 457 10.89 -10.92 15.27
N ALA A 458 10.51 -11.74 14.32
CA ALA A 458 9.15 -12.26 14.21
C ALA A 458 8.81 -13.20 15.38
N ALA A 459 9.77 -13.96 15.88
CA ALA A 459 9.58 -14.87 17.01
C ALA A 459 9.37 -14.10 18.32
N ALA A 460 10.19 -13.08 18.57
CA ALA A 460 10.07 -12.25 19.78
C ALA A 460 8.74 -11.47 19.78
N ALA A 461 8.27 -10.98 18.62
CA ALA A 461 6.98 -10.32 18.50
C ALA A 461 5.81 -11.24 18.85
N LEU A 462 5.83 -12.51 18.38
CA LEU A 462 4.83 -13.51 18.74
C LEU A 462 4.87 -13.88 20.23
N GLN A 463 6.05 -14.03 20.81
CA GLN A 463 6.23 -14.29 22.24
C GLN A 463 5.68 -13.13 23.08
N ALA A 464 5.97 -11.90 22.70
CA ALA A 464 5.44 -10.72 23.38
C ALA A 464 3.91 -10.61 23.27
N LEU A 465 3.34 -10.97 22.12
CA LEU A 465 1.88 -11.04 21.93
C LEU A 465 1.28 -12.14 22.82
N SER A 466 1.90 -13.31 22.90
CA SER A 466 1.45 -14.39 23.79
C SER A 466 1.35 -13.93 25.24
N GLY A 467 2.44 -13.33 25.78
CA GLY A 467 2.42 -12.82 27.15
C GLY A 467 1.38 -11.71 27.40
N ARG A 468 1.12 -10.87 26.36
CA ARG A 468 0.06 -9.85 26.45
C ARG A 468 -1.33 -10.46 26.48
N ILE A 469 -1.58 -11.53 25.72
CA ILE A 469 -2.85 -12.25 25.70
C ILE A 469 -3.07 -12.97 27.04
N ASP A 470 -2.05 -13.66 27.55
CA ASP A 470 -2.14 -14.36 28.85
C ASP A 470 -2.49 -13.38 29.99
N ALA A 471 -1.91 -12.18 29.98
CA ALA A 471 -2.25 -11.12 30.93
C ALA A 471 -3.68 -10.58 30.76
N TYR A 472 -4.16 -10.49 29.51
CA TYR A 472 -5.52 -10.05 29.20
C TYR A 472 -6.58 -11.09 29.68
N GLU A 473 -6.33 -12.38 29.46
CA GLU A 473 -7.20 -13.48 29.91
C GLU A 473 -7.25 -13.55 31.42
N ALA A 474 -6.11 -13.43 32.13
CA ALA A 474 -6.05 -13.40 33.59
C ALA A 474 -6.86 -12.25 34.19
N ALA A 475 -6.78 -11.05 33.61
CA ALA A 475 -7.56 -9.92 34.06
C ALA A 475 -9.07 -10.05 33.82
N GLY A 476 -9.47 -10.83 32.82
CA GLY A 476 -10.87 -11.16 32.52
C GLY A 476 -11.49 -12.14 33.53
N ASP A 477 -10.70 -13.12 33.99
CA ASP A 477 -11.13 -14.11 34.99
C ASP A 477 -11.33 -13.50 36.38
N ASP A 478 -10.46 -12.57 36.80
CA ASP A 478 -10.60 -11.86 38.09
C ASP A 478 -11.88 -10.98 38.13
N GLY A 479 -12.35 -10.49 36.99
CA GLY A 479 -13.59 -9.72 36.87
C GLY A 479 -14.88 -10.54 37.02
N CYS A 480 -14.82 -11.85 36.76
CA CYS A 480 -15.97 -12.76 36.92
C CYS A 480 -16.08 -13.34 38.34
N ALA A 481 -14.96 -13.54 39.03
CA ALA A 481 -14.95 -14.12 40.38
C ALA A 481 -15.53 -13.19 41.48
N GLY A 482 -15.63 -11.88 41.19
CA GLY A 482 -16.15 -10.88 42.14
C GLY A 482 -17.70 -10.73 42.18
N LYS A 483 -18.47 -11.47 41.39
CA LYS A 483 -19.94 -11.31 41.30
C LYS A 483 -20.76 -12.44 41.91
N GLU A 484 -20.15 -13.49 42.46
CA GLU A 484 -20.87 -14.61 43.11
C GLU A 484 -20.94 -14.53 44.64
N GLY A 485 -20.57 -13.42 45.27
CA GLY A 485 -20.49 -13.27 46.73
C GLY A 485 -21.41 -12.24 47.33
N SER A 486 -22.70 -12.10 46.97
CA SER A 486 -23.69 -11.39 47.80
C SER A 486 -25.14 -11.73 47.44
N ALA A 487 -25.51 -12.92 47.71
CA ALA A 487 -26.92 -13.30 47.85
C ALA A 487 -27.01 -14.37 48.95
N ASP A 488 -26.94 -13.90 50.22
CA ASP A 488 -27.72 -14.49 51.29
C ASP A 488 -27.61 -13.62 52.58
N ASP A 489 -28.74 -13.55 53.28
CA ASP A 489 -29.00 -12.97 54.59
C ASP A 489 -29.64 -11.56 54.62
N GLY A 490 -30.97 -11.61 54.76
CA GLY A 490 -31.77 -10.51 55.32
C GLY A 490 -33.25 -10.61 54.95
#